data_5ed63c1811375fe2511a06080252c871
#
_entry.id   5ed63c1811375fe2511a06080252c871
#
_cell.length_a   1.000
_cell.length_b   1.000
_cell.length_c   1.000
_cell.angle_alpha   90.00
_cell.angle_beta   90.00
_cell.angle_gamma   90.00
#
_symmetry.space_group_name_H-M   'P 1'
#
loop_
_entity.id
_entity.type
_entity.pdbx_description
1 polymer ?
#
loop_
_entity_poly.entity_id
_entity_poly.type
_entity_poly.pdbx_seq_one_letter_code
_entity_poly.pdbx_strand_id
1 'polypeptide(L)'
;MSIKFRLTAMQFLQFFIWGAWLISLGGYMGGTLHFEGGQIGAIFATMGIASLIMPGLMGIIADKWINAERLYGTLHLIGAGALIYASTATTYSNMYWAMLLNMLVYMPTLSLANTVSYNALEQYKLDLIKDFPPIREIGRAHV
;
A
#
# COMPACT_ATOMS: atom_id res chain seq x y z
N MET A 1 -12.24 -13.77 17.64
CA MET A 1 -11.23 -12.70 17.47
C MET A 1 -11.98 -11.37 17.32
N SER A 2 -11.68 -10.38 18.18
CA SER A 2 -12.43 -9.12 18.16
C SER A 2 -12.19 -8.36 16.87
N ILE A 3 -13.19 -7.56 16.43
CA ILE A 3 -13.07 -6.74 15.21
C ILE A 3 -11.89 -5.75 15.32
N LYS A 4 -11.66 -5.17 16.51
CA LYS A 4 -10.55 -4.27 16.75
C LYS A 4 -9.20 -4.94 16.46
N PHE A 5 -8.99 -6.16 16.93
CA PHE A 5 -7.75 -6.91 16.64
C PHE A 5 -7.56 -7.17 15.15
N ARG A 6 -8.63 -7.52 14.43
CA ARG A 6 -8.57 -7.73 12.97
C ARG A 6 -8.19 -6.46 12.23
N LEU A 7 -8.76 -5.31 12.60
CA LEU A 7 -8.44 -4.02 12.01
C LEU A 7 -7.02 -3.57 12.35
N THR A 8 -6.58 -3.80 13.59
CA THR A 8 -5.20 -3.53 14.01
C THR A 8 -4.19 -4.36 13.20
N ALA A 9 -4.45 -5.66 13.03
CA ALA A 9 -3.60 -6.53 12.21
C ALA A 9 -3.58 -6.07 10.74
N MET A 10 -4.71 -5.65 10.20
CA MET A 10 -4.81 -5.12 8.84
C MET A 10 -3.96 -3.84 8.68
N GLN A 11 -4.07 -2.88 9.60
CA GLN A 11 -3.30 -1.65 9.58
C GLN A 11 -1.80 -1.93 9.76
N PHE A 12 -1.43 -2.84 10.66
CA PHE A 12 -0.04 -3.26 10.83
C PHE A 12 0.53 -3.85 9.54
N LEU A 13 -0.17 -4.82 8.92
CA LEU A 13 0.28 -5.45 7.68
C LEU A 13 0.36 -4.46 6.53
N GLN A 14 -0.53 -3.46 6.48
CA GLN A 14 -0.48 -2.39 5.48
C GLN A 14 0.88 -1.68 5.47
N PHE A 15 1.36 -1.25 6.63
CA PHE A 15 2.64 -0.56 6.73
C PHE A 15 3.83 -1.51 6.71
N PHE A 16 3.68 -2.71 7.27
CA PHE A 16 4.72 -3.74 7.25
C PHE A 16 5.12 -4.15 5.83
N ILE A 17 4.15 -4.35 4.93
CA ILE A 17 4.41 -4.65 3.52
C ILE A 17 5.25 -3.55 2.89
N TRP A 18 4.91 -2.30 3.16
CA TRP A 18 5.63 -1.16 2.60
C TRP A 18 7.05 -1.05 3.17
N GLY A 19 7.19 -1.11 4.49
CA GLY A 19 8.48 -1.06 5.17
C GLY A 19 9.42 -2.20 4.80
N ALA A 20 8.88 -3.38 4.48
CA ALA A 20 9.67 -4.58 4.17
C ALA A 20 10.59 -4.42 2.95
N TRP A 21 10.19 -3.65 1.93
CA TRP A 21 10.99 -3.46 0.73
C TRP A 21 11.51 -2.03 0.55
N LEU A 22 10.82 -1.01 1.07
CA LEU A 22 11.14 0.40 0.82
C LEU A 22 12.58 0.75 1.20
N ILE A 23 13.02 0.30 2.37
CA ILE A 23 14.36 0.60 2.90
C ILE A 23 15.45 -0.14 2.13
N SER A 24 15.21 -1.39 1.77
CA SER A 24 16.22 -2.26 1.14
C SER A 24 16.30 -2.10 -0.38
N LEU A 25 15.22 -1.64 -1.04
CA LEU A 25 15.12 -1.57 -2.49
C LEU A 25 16.21 -0.67 -3.11
N GLY A 26 16.47 0.48 -2.52
CA GLY A 26 17.51 1.40 -3.02
C GLY A 26 18.91 0.77 -2.99
N GLY A 27 19.23 0.10 -1.87
CA GLY A 27 20.50 -0.64 -1.72
C GLY A 27 20.61 -1.80 -2.70
N TYR A 28 19.52 -2.54 -2.92
CA TYR A 28 19.48 -3.63 -3.90
C TYR A 28 19.67 -3.12 -5.34
N MET A 29 18.98 -2.07 -5.74
CA MET A 29 19.08 -1.49 -7.09
C MET A 29 20.50 -0.95 -7.35
N GLY A 30 21.10 -0.24 -6.39
CA GLY A 30 22.46 0.31 -6.55
C GLY A 30 23.56 -0.71 -6.35
N GLY A 31 23.48 -1.54 -5.29
CA GLY A 31 24.53 -2.47 -4.93
C GLY A 31 24.54 -3.75 -5.75
N THR A 32 23.37 -4.31 -6.09
CA THR A 32 23.27 -5.59 -6.80
C THR A 32 22.98 -5.42 -8.29
N LEU A 33 22.09 -4.52 -8.65
CA LEU A 33 21.71 -4.30 -10.05
C LEU A 33 22.55 -3.23 -10.75
N HIS A 34 23.37 -2.49 -10.00
CA HIS A 34 24.25 -1.42 -10.50
C HIS A 34 23.50 -0.32 -11.26
N PHE A 35 22.26 0.00 -10.83
CA PHE A 35 21.51 1.11 -11.41
C PHE A 35 22.11 2.45 -10.98
N GLU A 36 22.10 3.41 -11.89
CA GLU A 36 22.54 4.78 -11.62
C GLU A 36 21.58 5.50 -10.68
N GLY A 37 22.08 6.50 -9.93
CA GLY A 37 21.28 7.27 -8.98
C GLY A 37 20.04 7.91 -9.61
N GLY A 38 20.13 8.38 -10.84
CA GLY A 38 18.99 8.92 -11.60
C GLY A 38 17.90 7.88 -11.89
N GLN A 39 18.30 6.65 -12.21
CA GLN A 39 17.38 5.52 -12.44
C GLN A 39 16.67 5.12 -11.14
N ILE A 40 17.40 5.03 -10.04
CA ILE A 40 16.86 4.75 -8.72
C ILE A 40 15.87 5.83 -8.31
N GLY A 41 16.23 7.11 -8.50
CA GLY A 41 15.37 8.25 -8.22
C GLY A 41 14.08 8.23 -9.03
N ALA A 42 14.15 7.88 -10.33
CA ALA A 42 12.97 7.75 -11.19
C ALA A 42 12.02 6.63 -10.74
N ILE A 43 12.56 5.49 -10.27
CA ILE A 43 11.75 4.40 -9.71
C ILE A 43 11.04 4.87 -8.44
N PHE A 44 11.71 5.53 -7.52
CA PHE A 44 11.07 6.06 -6.31
C PHE A 44 10.07 7.19 -6.61
N ALA A 45 10.28 7.99 -7.67
CA ALA A 45 9.34 9.03 -8.08
C ALA A 45 7.97 8.48 -8.50
N THR A 46 7.88 7.20 -8.91
CA THR A 46 6.60 6.54 -9.22
C THR A 46 5.63 6.57 -8.03
N MET A 47 6.16 6.54 -6.80
CA MET A 47 5.37 6.67 -5.58
C MET A 47 4.66 8.03 -5.50
N GLY A 48 5.36 9.12 -5.82
CA GLY A 48 4.79 10.46 -5.84
C GLY A 48 3.66 10.58 -6.88
N ILE A 49 3.90 10.09 -8.09
CA ILE A 49 2.90 10.10 -9.17
C ILE A 49 1.65 9.32 -8.76
N ALA A 50 1.83 8.11 -8.25
CA ALA A 50 0.74 7.25 -7.83
C ALA A 50 -0.06 7.86 -6.65
N SER A 51 0.62 8.48 -5.69
CA SER A 51 -0.03 9.06 -4.50
C SER A 51 -0.89 10.28 -4.81
N LEU A 52 -0.58 11.01 -5.87
CA LEU A 52 -1.37 12.17 -6.30
C LEU A 52 -2.68 11.78 -6.99
N ILE A 53 -2.66 10.73 -7.79
CA ILE A 53 -3.74 10.41 -8.73
C ILE A 53 -4.63 9.28 -8.20
N MET A 54 -4.02 8.19 -7.73
CA MET A 54 -4.73 6.94 -7.51
C MET A 54 -5.68 6.93 -6.30
N PRO A 55 -5.41 7.60 -5.16
CA PRO A 55 -6.36 7.60 -4.04
C PRO A 55 -7.71 8.21 -4.41
N GLY A 56 -7.72 9.30 -5.18
CA GLY A 56 -8.96 9.94 -5.65
C GLY A 56 -9.74 9.05 -6.61
N LEU A 57 -9.06 8.45 -7.59
CA LEU A 57 -9.70 7.54 -8.55
C LEU A 57 -10.29 6.30 -7.86
N MET A 58 -9.53 5.67 -6.98
CA MET A 58 -9.98 4.47 -6.28
C MET A 58 -11.05 4.76 -5.22
N GLY A 59 -11.07 5.97 -4.64
CA GLY A 59 -12.15 6.44 -3.80
C GLY A 59 -13.49 6.48 -4.57
N ILE A 60 -13.49 7.08 -5.76
CA ILE A 60 -14.67 7.12 -6.63
C ILE A 60 -15.15 5.71 -7.01
N ILE A 61 -14.24 4.80 -7.30
CA ILE A 61 -14.54 3.41 -7.65
C ILE A 61 -15.16 2.68 -6.44
N ALA A 62 -14.59 2.88 -5.25
CA ALA A 62 -15.10 2.28 -4.01
C ALA A 62 -16.50 2.79 -3.64
N ASP A 63 -16.78 4.06 -3.92
CA ASP A 63 -18.08 4.67 -3.60
C ASP A 63 -19.19 4.25 -4.57
N LYS A 64 -18.84 4.00 -5.85
CA LYS A 64 -19.85 3.81 -6.89
C LYS A 64 -20.03 2.37 -7.38
N TRP A 65 -18.96 1.58 -7.40
CA TRP A 65 -18.96 0.32 -8.16
C TRP A 65 -18.51 -0.91 -7.38
N ILE A 66 -17.55 -0.79 -6.48
CA ILE A 66 -16.93 -1.94 -5.79
C ILE A 66 -16.79 -1.60 -4.31
N ASN A 67 -17.29 -2.46 -3.43
CA ASN A 67 -17.12 -2.26 -1.98
C ASN A 67 -15.64 -2.10 -1.62
N ALA A 68 -15.35 -1.17 -0.70
CA ALA A 68 -13.98 -0.81 -0.29
C ALA A 68 -13.15 -2.03 0.13
N GLU A 69 -13.77 -3.00 0.84
CA GLU A 69 -13.11 -4.21 1.30
C GLU A 69 -12.64 -5.10 0.14
N ARG A 70 -13.49 -5.27 -0.88
CA ARG A 70 -13.15 -6.06 -2.07
C ARG A 70 -12.09 -5.37 -2.91
N LEU A 71 -12.23 -4.06 -3.10
CA LEU A 71 -11.25 -3.26 -3.83
C LEU A 71 -9.89 -3.31 -3.12
N TYR A 72 -9.87 -3.11 -1.81
CA TYR A 72 -8.67 -3.19 -0.98
C TYR A 72 -7.95 -4.54 -1.15
N GLY A 73 -8.67 -5.65 -1.03
CA GLY A 73 -8.10 -6.99 -1.21
C GLY A 73 -7.57 -7.23 -2.63
N THR A 74 -8.32 -6.83 -3.66
CA THR A 74 -7.90 -6.98 -5.07
C THR A 74 -6.63 -6.20 -5.37
N LEU A 75 -6.53 -4.95 -4.90
CA LEU A 75 -5.34 -4.13 -5.11
C LEU A 75 -4.10 -4.74 -4.43
N HIS A 76 -4.24 -5.35 -3.25
CA HIS A 76 -3.14 -6.07 -2.59
C HIS A 76 -2.69 -7.31 -3.37
N LEU A 77 -3.61 -8.06 -3.96
CA LEU A 77 -3.26 -9.21 -4.78
C LEU A 77 -2.50 -8.79 -6.05
N ILE A 78 -2.94 -7.72 -6.72
CA ILE A 78 -2.23 -7.17 -7.88
C ILE A 78 -0.85 -6.65 -7.46
N GLY A 79 -0.77 -5.94 -6.32
CA GLY A 79 0.49 -5.44 -5.77
C GLY A 79 1.47 -6.57 -5.42
N ALA A 80 0.99 -7.67 -4.85
CA ALA A 80 1.81 -8.85 -4.58
C ALA A 80 2.38 -9.43 -5.88
N GLY A 81 1.58 -9.55 -6.93
CA GLY A 81 2.05 -9.97 -8.25
C GLY A 81 3.11 -9.03 -8.83
N ALA A 82 2.92 -7.72 -8.68
CA ALA A 82 3.90 -6.73 -9.12
C ALA A 82 5.23 -6.84 -8.35
N LEU A 83 5.20 -7.08 -7.04
CA LEU A 83 6.42 -7.29 -6.23
C LEU A 83 7.12 -8.60 -6.58
N ILE A 84 6.37 -9.68 -6.84
CA ILE A 84 6.94 -10.93 -7.33
C ILE A 84 7.64 -10.70 -8.67
N TYR A 85 7.02 -9.97 -9.59
CA TYR A 85 7.66 -9.60 -10.85
C TYR A 85 8.89 -8.70 -10.63
N ALA A 86 8.83 -7.72 -9.76
CA ALA A 86 9.95 -6.87 -9.42
C ALA A 86 11.15 -7.67 -8.88
N SER A 87 10.91 -8.73 -8.09
CA SER A 87 11.97 -9.59 -7.55
C SER A 87 12.77 -10.34 -8.62
N THR A 88 12.20 -10.52 -9.80
CA THR A 88 12.86 -11.14 -10.96
C THR A 88 13.44 -10.14 -11.95
N ALA A 89 13.16 -8.84 -11.76
CA ALA A 89 13.59 -7.79 -12.67
C ALA A 89 15.09 -7.48 -12.49
N THR A 90 15.86 -7.66 -13.55
CA THR A 90 17.29 -7.36 -13.59
C THR A 90 17.64 -6.13 -14.40
N THR A 91 16.70 -5.61 -15.18
CA THR A 91 16.87 -4.41 -16.00
C THR A 91 16.10 -3.22 -15.41
N TYR A 92 16.63 -2.00 -15.63
CA TYR A 92 15.95 -0.77 -15.20
C TYR A 92 14.50 -0.69 -15.69
N SER A 93 14.26 -0.98 -16.97
CA SER A 93 12.91 -0.88 -17.55
C SER A 93 11.92 -1.81 -16.85
N ASN A 94 12.29 -3.08 -16.64
CA ASN A 94 11.41 -4.04 -15.98
C ASN A 94 11.14 -3.64 -14.52
N MET A 95 12.16 -3.20 -13.80
CA MET A 95 12.04 -2.72 -12.43
C MET A 95 11.14 -1.48 -12.35
N TYR A 96 11.32 -0.52 -13.26
CA TYR A 96 10.51 0.70 -13.31
C TYR A 96 9.02 0.39 -13.50
N TRP A 97 8.68 -0.44 -14.48
CA TRP A 97 7.28 -0.80 -14.74
C TRP A 97 6.66 -1.64 -13.63
N ALA A 98 7.42 -2.58 -13.05
CA ALA A 98 6.99 -3.35 -11.91
C ALA A 98 6.67 -2.46 -10.69
N MET A 99 7.56 -1.52 -10.38
CA MET A 99 7.38 -0.60 -9.26
C MET A 99 6.29 0.44 -9.52
N LEU A 100 6.17 0.94 -10.75
CA LEU A 100 5.07 1.81 -11.13
C LEU A 100 3.72 1.11 -10.93
N LEU A 101 3.56 -0.11 -11.43
CA LEU A 101 2.34 -0.90 -11.21
C LEU A 101 2.08 -1.12 -9.72
N ASN A 102 3.10 -1.52 -8.97
CA ASN A 102 2.97 -1.70 -7.53
C ASN A 102 2.49 -0.42 -6.84
N MET A 103 3.09 0.74 -7.14
CA MET A 103 2.71 2.02 -6.55
C MET A 103 1.30 2.45 -6.93
N LEU A 104 0.90 2.28 -8.20
CA LEU A 104 -0.45 2.62 -8.67
C LEU A 104 -1.54 1.85 -7.90
N VAL A 105 -1.29 0.59 -7.54
CA VAL A 105 -2.26 -0.21 -6.78
C VAL A 105 -2.09 -0.07 -5.28
N TYR A 106 -0.88 0.17 -4.77
CA TYR A 106 -0.60 0.26 -3.34
C TYR A 106 -1.01 1.61 -2.73
N MET A 107 -0.70 2.74 -3.37
CA MET A 107 -0.99 4.06 -2.81
C MET A 107 -2.46 4.28 -2.43
N PRO A 108 -3.46 3.89 -3.23
CA PRO A 108 -4.85 4.02 -2.83
C PRO A 108 -5.25 3.11 -1.66
N THR A 109 -4.54 2.00 -1.42
CA THR A 109 -4.87 1.13 -0.30
C THR A 109 -4.66 1.79 1.06
N LEU A 110 -3.81 2.82 1.15
CA LEU A 110 -3.61 3.60 2.37
C LEU A 110 -4.89 4.36 2.79
N SER A 111 -5.62 4.93 1.83
CA SER A 111 -6.92 5.56 2.09
C SER A 111 -8.03 4.52 2.27
N LEU A 112 -8.06 3.48 1.45
CA LEU A 112 -9.04 2.40 1.55
C LEU A 112 -8.96 1.66 2.89
N ALA A 113 -7.76 1.47 3.47
CA ALA A 113 -7.60 0.87 4.79
C ALA A 113 -8.34 1.67 5.88
N ASN A 114 -8.33 3.00 5.78
CA ASN A 114 -9.11 3.85 6.68
C ASN A 114 -10.62 3.68 6.44
N THR A 115 -11.06 3.71 5.17
CA THR A 115 -12.49 3.51 4.81
C THR A 115 -13.00 2.15 5.30
N VAL A 116 -12.25 1.07 5.07
CA VAL A 116 -12.59 -0.28 5.55
C VAL A 116 -12.67 -0.30 7.07
N SER A 117 -11.76 0.39 7.77
CA SER A 117 -11.78 0.47 9.23
C SER A 117 -13.02 1.23 9.73
N TYR A 118 -13.36 2.35 9.12
CA TYR A 118 -14.56 3.13 9.48
C TYR A 118 -15.83 2.34 9.24
N ASN A 119 -16.02 1.77 8.06
CA ASN A 119 -17.19 0.94 7.74
C ASN A 119 -17.35 -0.22 8.74
N ALA A 120 -16.25 -0.89 9.09
CA ALA A 120 -16.28 -1.98 10.05
C ALA A 120 -16.66 -1.50 11.46
N LEU A 121 -16.10 -0.38 11.94
CA LEU A 121 -16.42 0.16 13.25
C LEU A 121 -17.90 0.61 13.33
N GLU A 122 -18.43 1.25 12.30
CA GLU A 122 -19.85 1.61 12.21
C GLU A 122 -20.76 0.37 12.24
N GLN A 123 -20.44 -0.64 11.45
CA GLN A 123 -21.21 -1.88 11.39
C GLN A 123 -21.29 -2.58 12.75
N TYR A 124 -20.22 -2.50 13.54
CA TYR A 124 -20.16 -3.07 14.90
C TYR A 124 -20.61 -2.09 15.99
N LYS A 125 -21.15 -0.90 15.61
CA LYS A 125 -21.63 0.15 16.51
C LYS A 125 -20.58 0.59 17.53
N LEU A 126 -19.32 0.66 17.12
CA LEU A 126 -18.18 1.12 17.91
C LEU A 126 -17.94 2.62 17.71
N ASP A 127 -17.29 3.25 18.69
CA ASP A 127 -17.03 4.69 18.67
C ASP A 127 -15.81 4.99 17.77
N LEU A 128 -16.05 5.67 16.63
CA LEU A 128 -15.01 6.03 15.68
C LEU A 128 -13.92 6.92 16.31
N ILE A 129 -14.31 7.84 17.19
CA ILE A 129 -13.37 8.80 17.80
C ILE A 129 -12.45 8.12 18.80
N LYS A 130 -12.98 7.14 19.55
CA LYS A 130 -12.22 6.43 20.60
C LYS A 130 -11.48 5.21 20.07
N ASP A 131 -12.09 4.48 19.13
CA ASP A 131 -11.63 3.15 18.74
C ASP A 131 -10.71 3.15 17.51
N PHE A 132 -10.84 4.15 16.61
CA PHE A 132 -10.00 4.20 15.42
C PHE A 132 -8.57 4.67 15.68
N PRO A 133 -8.27 5.71 16.48
CA PRO A 133 -6.90 6.16 16.68
C PRO A 133 -5.94 5.07 17.15
N PRO A 134 -6.26 4.25 18.19
CA PRO A 134 -5.37 3.18 18.63
C PRO A 134 -5.12 2.12 17.55
N ILE A 135 -6.14 1.81 16.73
CA ILE A 135 -6.01 0.84 15.63
C ILE A 135 -5.01 1.35 14.59
N ARG A 136 -5.06 2.64 14.26
CA ARG A 136 -4.19 3.25 13.26
C ARG A 136 -2.75 3.47 13.76
N GLU A 137 -2.59 3.87 15.02
CA GLU A 137 -1.27 4.18 15.60
C GLU A 137 -0.35 2.96 15.67
N ILE A 138 -0.89 1.77 15.96
CA ILE A 138 -0.09 0.54 15.96
C ILE A 138 0.53 0.26 14.59
N GLY A 139 -0.18 0.58 13.50
CA GLY A 139 0.39 0.48 12.15
C GLY A 139 1.54 1.45 11.91
N ARG A 140 1.52 2.63 12.52
CA ARG A 140 2.54 3.69 12.36
C ARG A 140 3.76 3.53 13.25
N ALA A 141 3.63 2.84 14.38
CA ALA A 141 4.71 2.71 15.37
C ALA A 141 5.92 1.88 14.89
N HIS A 142 5.85 1.30 13.69
CA HIS A 142 6.87 0.42 13.12
C HIS A 142 7.46 0.94 11.79
N VAL A 143 7.20 2.18 11.43
CA VAL A 143 7.81 2.91 10.32
C VAL A 143 8.59 4.09 10.90
#